data_d299e11c732528a149322bdfb9265ccd
#
_entry.id   d299e11c732528a149322bdfb9265ccd
#
_cell.length_a   1.000
_cell.length_b   1.000
_cell.length_c   1.000
_cell.angle_alpha   90.00
_cell.angle_beta   90.00
_cell.angle_gamma   90.00
#
_symmetry.space_group_name_H-M   'P 1'
#
loop_
_entity.id
_entity.type
_entity.pdbx_description
1 polymer ?
#
loop_
_entity_poly.entity_id
_entity_poly.type
_entity_poly.pdbx_seq_one_letter_code
_entity_poly.pdbx_strand_id
1 'polypeptide(L)'
;MSEKQGNTRQTHGGHGGPGGPGGGNMMMMGEKPKAFKVTFHRLLAYLKPRRNTLIAVFIAAILSTIFMIAGPKIMGIAITELFEGAYAKFTGVPDAEIDFTRIGQILSLLAGLYVISSLFNYVQQYLMSGVAQKTVYDLREDVNKKLERLPLKYYDGRSNGETLSRVTNDIDLIGSTLQQSVTSFITSIVTIIGILIMMLSISPLLTVVSLVSLPLTIFAIRPILKRSQQYFSDQQRNLGRLNGHVEEMYTGHAVVKAFGREETAVREFEEVNEELYDAGRKAQFISGIIMPMTMFIGNISYVLISVVGGILVTQRTISIGDIQAFITYTRQFTQPITQTANIANIVQSTVAAAERVFELLDEEEEVKDVTTYRLERAEGNVTFRHVDFGYGEDLLIQDMNLDVLTGQTVAIVGPTGAGKTTLINLLMRFYELNGGEILIDGKDSRQMSRHDLRHTFGMVLQDTWLFNGTIRDNIAYGKTGATEMEVVNAAKTAHADSFIRTLPDGYDTVLNEEANNISQGQKQLLTIARAVLSNPPIMILDEATSSVDTRTEILIQQAMKRLMDGRTSFVIAHRLSTIKDADLILVMDQGRVIEQGTHESLLEAGGFYENLYNSQFAEKEVV
;
A
#
# COMPACT_ATOMS: atom_id res chain seq x y z
N MET A 1 -11.76 -16.31 -43.98
CA MET A 1 -12.38 -15.40 -43.01
C MET A 1 -11.86 -15.76 -41.63
N SER A 2 -10.94 -15.04 -41.11
CA SER A 2 -10.21 -15.33 -39.88
C SER A 2 -10.71 -14.42 -38.77
N GLU A 3 -11.27 -15.01 -37.74
CA GLU A 3 -11.64 -14.33 -36.51
C GLU A 3 -10.42 -14.16 -35.61
N LYS A 4 -10.15 -12.93 -35.24
CA LYS A 4 -9.15 -12.56 -34.22
C LYS A 4 -9.78 -12.72 -32.84
N GLN A 5 -9.35 -13.73 -32.10
CA GLN A 5 -9.59 -13.82 -30.66
C GLN A 5 -8.61 -12.89 -29.93
N GLY A 6 -9.14 -11.89 -29.24
CA GLY A 6 -8.41 -11.01 -28.35
C GLY A 6 -8.09 -11.68 -27.02
N ASN A 7 -6.81 -11.83 -26.73
CA ASN A 7 -6.28 -12.46 -25.52
C ASN A 7 -6.05 -11.36 -24.47
N THR A 8 -6.99 -11.16 -23.57
CA THR A 8 -6.84 -10.31 -22.36
C THR A 8 -6.04 -11.09 -21.32
N ARG A 9 -4.74 -10.80 -21.22
CA ARG A 9 -3.87 -11.27 -20.12
C ARG A 9 -4.22 -10.49 -18.85
N GLN A 10 -4.81 -11.15 -17.88
CA GLN A 10 -4.85 -10.72 -16.49
C GLN A 10 -3.43 -10.76 -15.91
N THR A 11 -2.91 -9.62 -15.49
CA THR A 11 -1.66 -9.51 -14.74
C THR A 11 -1.98 -9.73 -13.25
N HIS A 12 -1.62 -10.88 -12.71
CA HIS A 12 -1.59 -11.10 -11.28
C HIS A 12 -0.45 -10.29 -10.64
N GLY A 13 -0.80 -9.41 -9.70
CA GLY A 13 0.14 -8.63 -8.90
C GLY A 13 0.84 -9.51 -7.86
N GLY A 14 2.19 -9.59 -7.94
CA GLY A 14 3.02 -10.32 -7.00
C GLY A 14 3.10 -9.65 -5.62
N HIS A 15 2.97 -10.44 -4.56
CA HIS A 15 3.20 -10.04 -3.17
C HIS A 15 4.70 -9.80 -2.92
N GLY A 16 5.10 -8.56 -2.57
CA GLY A 16 6.44 -8.24 -2.12
C GLY A 16 6.68 -8.68 -0.68
N GLY A 17 7.58 -9.64 -0.46
CA GLY A 17 8.07 -10.01 0.86
C GLY A 17 9.04 -8.96 1.46
N PRO A 18 9.28 -8.94 2.80
CA PRO A 18 10.07 -7.91 3.48
C PRO A 18 11.55 -7.98 3.09
N GLY A 19 12.06 -6.90 2.50
CA GLY A 19 13.45 -6.76 2.09
C GLY A 19 14.42 -6.69 3.27
N GLY A 20 15.44 -7.54 3.25
CA GLY A 20 16.58 -7.48 4.16
C GLY A 20 17.46 -6.24 3.94
N PRO A 21 18.22 -5.78 4.95
CA PRO A 21 19.03 -4.57 4.88
C PRO A 21 20.33 -4.83 4.11
N GLY A 22 20.47 -4.27 2.93
CA GLY A 22 21.73 -4.30 2.19
C GLY A 22 21.63 -4.42 0.67
N GLY A 23 20.83 -3.60 0.01
CA GLY A 23 20.85 -3.49 -1.45
C GLY A 23 20.78 -2.03 -1.86
N GLY A 24 21.85 -1.53 -2.50
CA GLY A 24 21.88 -0.18 -3.02
C GLY A 24 20.70 0.10 -3.95
N ASN A 25 20.13 1.29 -3.82
CA ASN A 25 19.02 1.81 -4.60
C ASN A 25 19.25 1.64 -6.11
N MET A 26 18.88 0.49 -6.67
CA MET A 26 18.75 0.33 -8.10
C MET A 26 17.45 1.00 -8.52
N MET A 27 17.56 1.96 -9.45
CA MET A 27 16.47 2.67 -10.09
C MET A 27 15.40 1.68 -10.56
N MET A 28 14.36 1.45 -9.76
CA MET A 28 13.09 0.97 -10.29
C MET A 28 12.58 2.09 -11.20
N MET A 29 12.42 1.80 -12.47
CA MET A 29 11.63 2.66 -13.35
C MET A 29 10.19 2.59 -12.84
N GLY A 30 9.85 3.50 -11.91
CA GLY A 30 8.49 3.64 -11.40
C GLY A 30 7.53 3.94 -12.55
N GLU A 31 6.29 3.49 -12.40
CA GLU A 31 5.21 3.86 -13.32
C GLU A 31 5.19 5.37 -13.55
N LYS A 32 5.01 5.76 -14.80
CA LYS A 32 4.92 7.18 -15.13
C LYS A 32 3.53 7.68 -14.77
N PRO A 33 3.42 8.78 -14.02
CA PRO A 33 2.13 9.36 -13.68
C PRO A 33 1.38 9.80 -14.95
N LYS A 34 0.08 9.56 -14.99
CA LYS A 34 -0.81 9.96 -16.11
C LYS A 34 -1.03 11.47 -16.13
N ALA A 35 -1.20 12.08 -14.95
CA ALA A 35 -1.54 13.49 -14.77
C ALA A 35 -0.53 14.25 -13.87
N PHE A 36 0.76 14.20 -14.21
CA PHE A 36 1.86 14.76 -13.40
C PHE A 36 1.59 16.15 -12.84
N LYS A 37 1.16 17.12 -13.69
CA LYS A 37 0.98 18.51 -13.24
C LYS A 37 -0.13 18.67 -12.20
N VAL A 38 -1.25 18.00 -12.39
CA VAL A 38 -2.42 18.07 -11.49
C VAL A 38 -2.06 17.46 -10.13
N THR A 39 -1.50 16.25 -10.16
CA THR A 39 -1.09 15.51 -8.96
C THR A 39 -0.02 16.27 -8.16
N PHE A 40 0.98 16.82 -8.86
CA PHE A 40 2.03 17.62 -8.23
C PHE A 40 1.48 18.89 -7.55
N HIS A 41 0.55 19.61 -8.20
CA HIS A 41 -0.11 20.76 -7.60
C HIS A 41 -0.93 20.39 -6.36
N ARG A 42 -1.61 19.27 -6.39
CA ARG A 42 -2.39 18.77 -5.25
C ARG A 42 -1.48 18.38 -4.08
N LEU A 43 -0.33 17.73 -4.36
CA LEU A 43 0.68 17.44 -3.35
C LEU A 43 1.24 18.73 -2.71
N LEU A 44 1.49 19.77 -3.50
CA LEU A 44 1.89 21.06 -2.98
C LEU A 44 0.81 21.73 -2.10
N ALA A 45 -0.47 21.46 -2.36
CA ALA A 45 -1.57 21.97 -1.52
C ALA A 45 -1.50 21.39 -0.10
N TYR A 46 -1.10 20.13 0.09
CA TYR A 46 -0.86 19.54 1.42
C TYR A 46 0.30 20.19 2.17
N LEU A 47 1.25 20.80 1.45
CA LEU A 47 2.37 21.54 2.05
C LEU A 47 2.01 22.99 2.41
N LYS A 48 0.96 23.56 1.80
CA LYS A 48 0.55 24.96 1.97
C LYS A 48 0.34 25.40 3.44
N PRO A 49 -0.27 24.60 4.33
CA PRO A 49 -0.43 24.96 5.74
C PRO A 49 0.91 25.18 6.47
N ARG A 50 2.01 24.59 5.95
CA ARG A 50 3.35 24.61 6.57
C ARG A 50 4.33 25.51 5.82
N ARG A 51 3.81 26.45 5.01
CA ARG A 51 4.63 27.34 4.16
C ARG A 51 5.71 28.11 4.95
N ASN A 52 5.40 28.56 6.17
CA ASN A 52 6.37 29.33 6.99
C ASN A 52 7.54 28.45 7.43
N THR A 53 7.28 27.20 7.83
CA THR A 53 8.33 26.23 8.16
C THR A 53 9.15 25.86 6.92
N LEU A 54 8.52 25.70 5.75
CA LEU A 54 9.23 25.47 4.50
C LEU A 54 10.15 26.65 4.13
N ILE A 55 9.70 27.90 4.30
CA ILE A 55 10.53 29.09 4.09
C ILE A 55 11.74 29.06 5.04
N ALA A 56 11.57 28.70 6.31
CA ALA A 56 12.67 28.56 7.24
C ALA A 56 13.65 27.44 6.81
N VAL A 57 13.16 26.31 6.31
CA VAL A 57 13.97 25.23 5.72
C VAL A 57 14.79 25.74 4.53
N PHE A 58 14.18 26.50 3.61
CA PHE A 58 14.84 27.10 2.47
C PHE A 58 15.97 28.06 2.89
N ILE A 59 15.68 28.95 3.82
CA ILE A 59 16.68 29.91 4.33
C ILE A 59 17.84 29.17 5.00
N ALA A 60 17.55 28.19 5.86
CA ALA A 60 18.58 27.40 6.53
C ALA A 60 19.44 26.61 5.53
N ALA A 61 18.83 26.04 4.48
CA ALA A 61 19.51 25.34 3.41
C ALA A 61 20.49 26.26 2.63
N ILE A 62 20.02 27.46 2.27
CA ILE A 62 20.82 28.46 1.56
C ILE A 62 22.00 28.90 2.42
N LEU A 63 21.75 29.28 3.69
CA LEU A 63 22.81 29.72 4.59
C LEU A 63 23.85 28.61 4.85
N SER A 64 23.40 27.40 5.17
CA SER A 64 24.30 26.24 5.34
C SER A 64 25.20 26.06 4.13
N THR A 65 24.62 26.11 2.92
CA THR A 65 25.35 25.88 1.66
C THR A 65 26.33 27.01 1.35
N ILE A 66 25.95 28.28 1.60
CA ILE A 66 26.85 29.44 1.42
C ILE A 66 28.09 29.32 2.30
N PHE A 67 27.90 29.00 3.60
CA PHE A 67 29.02 28.81 4.52
C PHE A 67 29.92 27.64 4.10
N MET A 68 29.34 26.55 3.61
CA MET A 68 30.08 25.40 3.10
C MET A 68 30.91 25.76 1.86
N ILE A 69 30.35 26.53 0.90
CA ILE A 69 31.01 26.95 -0.34
C ILE A 69 32.16 27.93 -0.07
N ALA A 70 32.08 28.75 0.98
CA ALA A 70 33.17 29.67 1.35
C ALA A 70 34.44 28.93 1.82
N GLY A 71 34.29 27.72 2.36
CA GLY A 71 35.37 26.95 2.99
C GLY A 71 36.60 26.74 2.13
N PRO A 72 36.51 26.22 0.88
CA PRO A 72 37.69 26.01 0.01
C PRO A 72 38.47 27.28 -0.29
N LYS A 73 37.80 28.43 -0.44
CA LYS A 73 38.51 29.72 -0.68
C LYS A 73 39.28 30.18 0.57
N ILE A 74 38.69 30.06 1.75
CA ILE A 74 39.34 30.42 3.03
C ILE A 74 40.52 29.47 3.31
N MET A 75 40.37 28.18 3.06
CA MET A 75 41.46 27.22 3.15
C MET A 75 42.58 27.59 2.16
N GLY A 76 42.23 28.02 0.95
CA GLY A 76 43.21 28.51 -0.05
C GLY A 76 44.02 29.70 0.47
N ILE A 77 43.42 30.64 1.21
CA ILE A 77 44.15 31.76 1.84
C ILE A 77 45.18 31.22 2.84
N ALA A 78 44.82 30.26 3.69
CA ALA A 78 45.77 29.67 4.65
C ALA A 78 46.93 28.97 3.96
N ILE A 79 46.67 28.27 2.85
CA ILE A 79 47.68 27.60 2.05
C ILE A 79 48.61 28.61 1.39
N THR A 80 48.09 29.75 0.90
CA THR A 80 48.91 30.81 0.31
C THR A 80 49.85 31.40 1.35
N GLU A 81 49.37 31.78 2.55
CA GLU A 81 50.21 32.29 3.65
C GLU A 81 51.31 31.30 4.05
N LEU A 82 50.99 30.02 4.17
CA LEU A 82 51.97 28.97 4.45
C LEU A 82 53.05 28.90 3.38
N PHE A 83 52.62 28.92 2.10
CA PHE A 83 53.53 28.81 0.96
C PHE A 83 54.44 30.02 0.84
N GLU A 84 53.90 31.24 0.96
CA GLU A 84 54.65 32.50 0.88
C GLU A 84 55.70 32.62 2.00
N GLY A 85 55.29 32.27 3.24
CA GLY A 85 56.23 32.24 4.36
C GLY A 85 57.34 31.20 4.20
N ALA A 86 56.98 30.00 3.75
CA ALA A 86 57.96 28.93 3.48
C ALA A 86 58.91 29.29 2.33
N TYR A 87 58.40 29.93 1.26
CA TYR A 87 59.17 30.35 0.11
C TYR A 87 60.15 31.48 0.47
N ALA A 88 59.70 32.49 1.24
CA ALA A 88 60.55 33.59 1.74
C ALA A 88 61.70 33.05 2.59
N LYS A 89 61.43 32.11 3.47
CA LYS A 89 62.44 31.41 4.28
C LYS A 89 63.46 30.62 3.42
N PHE A 90 62.97 29.91 2.41
CA PHE A 90 63.83 29.15 1.50
C PHE A 90 64.69 30.03 0.62
N THR A 91 64.22 31.20 0.18
CA THR A 91 64.98 32.17 -0.62
C THR A 91 65.93 33.04 0.18
N GLY A 92 66.04 32.84 1.49
CA GLY A 92 66.98 33.52 2.34
C GLY A 92 66.65 34.99 2.65
N VAL A 93 65.37 35.37 2.59
CA VAL A 93 64.91 36.70 3.02
C VAL A 93 65.18 36.85 4.51
N PRO A 94 65.94 37.91 4.96
CA PRO A 94 66.23 38.16 6.40
C PRO A 94 64.90 38.26 7.20
N ASP A 95 64.86 37.63 8.37
CA ASP A 95 63.71 37.61 9.29
C ASP A 95 62.38 37.00 8.73
N ALA A 96 62.50 36.18 7.64
CA ALA A 96 61.29 35.51 7.12
C ALA A 96 60.87 34.37 8.02
N GLU A 97 59.71 34.55 8.67
CA GLU A 97 59.02 33.51 9.46
C GLU A 97 57.65 33.17 8.86
N ILE A 98 57.22 31.92 9.09
CA ILE A 98 55.85 31.49 8.75
C ILE A 98 54.94 32.05 9.85
N ASP A 99 53.96 32.86 9.47
CA ASP A 99 52.97 33.38 10.44
C ASP A 99 51.94 32.33 10.83
N PHE A 100 52.35 31.47 11.75
CA PHE A 100 51.43 30.45 12.29
C PHE A 100 50.27 31.08 13.08
N THR A 101 50.38 32.32 13.58
CA THR A 101 49.32 33.01 14.28
C THR A 101 48.19 33.34 13.32
N ARG A 102 48.53 33.91 12.18
CA ARG A 102 47.56 34.26 11.13
C ARG A 102 46.91 33.02 10.52
N ILE A 103 47.71 31.98 10.24
CA ILE A 103 47.18 30.67 9.78
C ILE A 103 46.23 30.09 10.79
N GLY A 104 46.56 30.14 12.11
CA GLY A 104 45.66 29.68 13.20
C GLY A 104 44.35 30.49 13.27
N GLN A 105 44.40 31.80 13.04
CA GLN A 105 43.19 32.62 12.96
C GLN A 105 42.27 32.22 11.78
N ILE A 106 42.87 32.02 10.58
CA ILE A 106 42.13 31.60 9.39
C ILE A 106 41.48 30.23 9.59
N LEU A 107 42.24 29.26 10.16
CA LEU A 107 41.71 27.93 10.45
C LEU A 107 40.61 27.96 11.52
N SER A 108 40.75 28.80 12.54
CA SER A 108 39.72 29.00 13.56
C SER A 108 38.44 29.60 12.98
N LEU A 109 38.57 30.61 12.08
CA LEU A 109 37.44 31.17 11.33
C LEU A 109 36.77 30.07 10.47
N LEU A 110 37.55 29.26 9.75
CA LEU A 110 37.05 28.16 8.93
C LEU A 110 36.29 27.14 9.77
N ALA A 111 36.84 26.74 10.92
CA ALA A 111 36.18 25.84 11.86
C ALA A 111 34.84 26.42 12.36
N GLY A 112 34.84 27.71 12.71
CA GLY A 112 33.62 28.42 13.09
C GLY A 112 32.54 28.40 12.00
N LEU A 113 32.93 28.66 10.75
CA LEU A 113 32.03 28.60 9.59
C LEU A 113 31.45 27.21 9.36
N TYR A 114 32.25 26.16 9.51
CA TYR A 114 31.76 24.78 9.40
C TYR A 114 30.79 24.41 10.54
N VAL A 115 31.04 24.87 11.76
CA VAL A 115 30.12 24.67 12.89
C VAL A 115 28.78 25.38 12.60
N ILE A 116 28.83 26.62 12.13
CA ILE A 116 27.62 27.39 11.78
C ILE A 116 26.87 26.69 10.62
N SER A 117 27.58 26.27 9.57
CA SER A 117 27.00 25.51 8.46
C SER A 117 26.30 24.23 8.93
N SER A 118 26.97 23.46 9.81
CA SER A 118 26.41 22.24 10.39
C SER A 118 25.17 22.51 11.25
N LEU A 119 25.15 23.61 11.99
CA LEU A 119 24.00 24.01 12.77
C LEU A 119 22.78 24.33 11.89
N PHE A 120 22.99 25.12 10.82
CA PHE A 120 21.92 25.39 9.86
C PHE A 120 21.43 24.13 9.15
N ASN A 121 22.33 23.20 8.79
CA ASN A 121 21.97 21.91 8.21
C ASN A 121 21.14 21.07 9.21
N TYR A 122 21.52 21.03 10.47
CA TYR A 122 20.75 20.36 11.52
C TYR A 122 19.34 20.94 11.64
N VAL A 123 19.21 22.27 11.75
CA VAL A 123 17.91 22.97 11.83
C VAL A 123 17.06 22.66 10.58
N GLN A 124 17.65 22.70 9.40
CA GLN A 124 17.00 22.37 8.14
C GLN A 124 16.43 20.94 8.17
N GLN A 125 17.24 19.94 8.55
CA GLN A 125 16.82 18.53 8.60
C GLN A 125 15.72 18.30 9.65
N TYR A 126 15.86 18.92 10.82
CA TYR A 126 14.86 18.82 11.88
C TYR A 126 13.50 19.38 11.45
N LEU A 127 13.49 20.59 10.88
CA LEU A 127 12.26 21.23 10.40
C LEU A 127 11.63 20.45 9.25
N MET A 128 12.43 19.97 8.29
CA MET A 128 11.93 19.24 7.13
C MET A 128 11.35 17.87 7.52
N SER A 129 11.98 17.18 8.47
CA SER A 129 11.44 15.95 9.04
C SER A 129 10.05 16.19 9.66
N GLY A 130 9.89 17.27 10.42
CA GLY A 130 8.60 17.66 10.99
C GLY A 130 7.53 17.93 9.92
N VAL A 131 7.89 18.64 8.85
CA VAL A 131 6.98 18.90 7.71
C VAL A 131 6.58 17.60 7.03
N ALA A 132 7.53 16.71 6.72
CA ALA A 132 7.28 15.45 6.04
C ALA A 132 6.37 14.54 6.88
N GLN A 133 6.70 14.31 8.16
CA GLN A 133 5.92 13.43 9.03
C GLN A 133 4.50 13.94 9.26
N LYS A 134 4.32 15.26 9.41
CA LYS A 134 2.97 15.80 9.57
C LYS A 134 2.15 15.73 8.27
N THR A 135 2.80 15.81 7.10
CA THR A 135 2.13 15.61 5.81
C THR A 135 1.69 14.15 5.63
N VAL A 136 2.55 13.19 6.00
CA VAL A 136 2.22 11.76 6.04
C VAL A 136 1.03 11.49 6.97
N TYR A 137 1.07 12.10 8.16
CA TYR A 137 -0.03 11.97 9.13
C TYR A 137 -1.37 12.46 8.54
N ASP A 138 -1.39 13.65 7.93
CA ASP A 138 -2.63 14.20 7.34
C ASP A 138 -3.14 13.33 6.19
N LEU A 139 -2.23 12.85 5.30
CA LEU A 139 -2.59 11.94 4.21
C LEU A 139 -3.19 10.63 4.73
N ARG A 140 -2.58 10.03 5.76
CA ARG A 140 -3.10 8.80 6.37
C ARG A 140 -4.45 9.02 7.05
N GLU A 141 -4.63 10.15 7.72
CA GLU A 141 -5.90 10.50 8.33
C GLU A 141 -7.01 10.66 7.28
N ASP A 142 -6.73 11.39 6.17
CA ASP A 142 -7.69 11.59 5.09
C ASP A 142 -8.04 10.26 4.40
N VAL A 143 -7.04 9.40 4.14
CA VAL A 143 -7.25 8.08 3.54
C VAL A 143 -8.04 7.17 4.49
N ASN A 144 -7.75 7.15 5.78
CA ASN A 144 -8.50 6.34 6.74
C ASN A 144 -9.98 6.76 6.79
N LYS A 145 -10.25 8.06 6.89
CA LYS A 145 -11.62 8.61 6.83
C LYS A 145 -12.34 8.26 5.53
N LYS A 146 -11.58 8.20 4.42
CA LYS A 146 -12.12 7.85 3.12
C LYS A 146 -12.50 6.38 3.05
N LEU A 147 -11.60 5.50 3.50
CA LEU A 147 -11.84 4.05 3.53
C LEU A 147 -13.11 3.68 4.31
N GLU A 148 -13.36 4.34 5.44
CA GLU A 148 -14.58 4.11 6.25
C GLU A 148 -15.88 4.49 5.52
N ARG A 149 -15.80 5.31 4.46
CA ARG A 149 -16.96 5.84 3.71
C ARG A 149 -17.11 5.24 2.32
N LEU A 150 -16.17 4.40 1.90
CA LEU A 150 -16.24 3.76 0.58
C LEU A 150 -17.29 2.64 0.58
N PRO A 151 -18.06 2.52 -0.53
CA PRO A 151 -19.03 1.45 -0.69
C PRO A 151 -18.33 0.08 -0.81
N LEU A 152 -19.05 -1.00 -0.47
CA LEU A 152 -18.53 -2.37 -0.59
C LEU A 152 -18.06 -2.70 -2.02
N LYS A 153 -18.73 -2.11 -3.04
CA LYS A 153 -18.34 -2.21 -4.45
C LYS A 153 -16.86 -1.88 -4.71
N TYR A 154 -16.28 -0.94 -3.94
CA TYR A 154 -14.86 -0.60 -4.06
C TYR A 154 -13.95 -1.76 -3.65
N TYR A 155 -14.30 -2.44 -2.56
CA TYR A 155 -13.54 -3.55 -2.00
C TYR A 155 -13.68 -4.84 -2.81
N ASP A 156 -14.89 -5.11 -3.33
CA ASP A 156 -15.15 -6.28 -4.17
C ASP A 156 -14.41 -6.21 -5.52
N GLY A 157 -14.17 -4.99 -6.03
CA GLY A 157 -13.47 -4.79 -7.30
C GLY A 157 -11.94 -4.76 -7.22
N ARG A 158 -11.35 -4.79 -6.02
CA ARG A 158 -9.90 -4.60 -5.81
C ARG A 158 -9.35 -5.56 -4.75
N SER A 159 -8.06 -5.89 -4.89
CA SER A 159 -7.40 -6.70 -3.86
C SER A 159 -7.10 -5.86 -2.60
N ASN A 160 -7.23 -6.49 -1.43
CA ASN A 160 -6.86 -5.88 -0.15
C ASN A 160 -5.39 -5.44 -0.13
N GLY A 161 -4.49 -6.20 -0.78
CA GLY A 161 -3.07 -5.89 -0.88
C GLY A 161 -2.80 -4.61 -1.67
N GLU A 162 -3.55 -4.34 -2.74
CA GLU A 162 -3.44 -3.09 -3.51
C GLU A 162 -3.83 -1.88 -2.66
N THR A 163 -4.98 -1.95 -1.98
CA THR A 163 -5.45 -0.87 -1.09
C THR A 163 -4.46 -0.62 0.05
N LEU A 164 -3.96 -1.70 0.70
CA LEU A 164 -2.97 -1.59 1.76
C LEU A 164 -1.66 -0.97 1.26
N SER A 165 -1.19 -1.35 0.07
CA SER A 165 0.02 -0.77 -0.54
C SER A 165 -0.11 0.73 -0.78
N ARG A 166 -1.29 1.23 -1.19
CA ARG A 166 -1.55 2.67 -1.35
C ARG A 166 -1.49 3.43 -0.02
N VAL A 167 -2.01 2.82 1.05
CA VAL A 167 -2.06 3.42 2.41
C VAL A 167 -0.69 3.42 3.09
N THR A 168 0.13 2.41 2.84
CA THR A 168 1.43 2.24 3.48
C THR A 168 2.57 2.70 2.57
N ASN A 169 2.88 1.93 1.54
CA ASN A 169 4.08 2.12 0.71
C ASN A 169 4.06 3.44 -0.07
N ASP A 170 2.92 3.80 -0.69
CA ASP A 170 2.84 5.02 -1.50
C ASP A 170 2.93 6.28 -0.63
N ILE A 171 2.26 6.31 0.53
CA ILE A 171 2.34 7.45 1.47
C ILE A 171 3.74 7.56 2.07
N ASP A 172 4.40 6.43 2.39
CA ASP A 172 5.77 6.44 2.92
C ASP A 172 6.79 6.91 1.87
N LEU A 173 6.59 6.55 0.61
CA LEU A 173 7.39 7.08 -0.50
C LEU A 173 7.23 8.59 -0.64
N ILE A 174 6.01 9.13 -0.50
CA ILE A 174 5.77 10.57 -0.49
C ILE A 174 6.53 11.22 0.67
N GLY A 175 6.42 10.67 1.88
CA GLY A 175 7.09 11.20 3.08
C GLY A 175 8.61 11.22 2.97
N SER A 176 9.22 10.11 2.56
CA SER A 176 10.67 9.99 2.40
C SER A 176 11.20 10.92 1.29
N THR A 177 10.45 11.06 0.20
CA THR A 177 10.81 11.98 -0.89
C THR A 177 10.73 13.43 -0.45
N LEU A 178 9.68 13.81 0.27
CA LEU A 178 9.58 15.17 0.82
C LEU A 178 10.77 15.47 1.73
N GLN A 179 11.12 14.56 2.63
CA GLN A 179 12.21 14.76 3.58
C GLN A 179 13.58 14.88 2.88
N GLN A 180 13.87 14.00 1.92
CA GLN A 180 15.20 13.88 1.35
C GLN A 180 15.36 14.66 0.04
N SER A 181 14.42 14.52 -0.90
CA SER A 181 14.59 15.04 -2.26
C SER A 181 14.38 16.54 -2.37
N VAL A 182 13.41 17.12 -1.64
CA VAL A 182 13.18 18.58 -1.65
C VAL A 182 14.40 19.30 -1.10
N THR A 183 14.93 18.83 0.02
CA THR A 183 16.12 19.39 0.67
C THR A 183 17.35 19.30 -0.24
N SER A 184 17.60 18.10 -0.79
CA SER A 184 18.74 17.85 -1.69
C SER A 184 18.65 18.66 -2.99
N PHE A 185 17.45 18.88 -3.51
CA PHE A 185 17.24 19.70 -4.72
C PHE A 185 17.66 21.16 -4.48
N ILE A 186 17.22 21.74 -3.36
CA ILE A 186 17.55 23.13 -3.01
C ILE A 186 19.05 23.28 -2.81
N THR A 187 19.65 22.42 -1.99
CA THR A 187 21.08 22.47 -1.72
C THR A 187 21.91 22.26 -2.98
N SER A 188 21.49 21.35 -3.89
CA SER A 188 22.18 21.12 -5.16
C SER A 188 22.16 22.36 -6.05
N ILE A 189 21.03 23.02 -6.21
CA ILE A 189 20.92 24.24 -7.03
C ILE A 189 21.82 25.36 -6.44
N VAL A 190 21.72 25.60 -5.14
CA VAL A 190 22.51 26.64 -4.47
C VAL A 190 24.00 26.30 -4.57
N THR A 191 24.38 25.04 -4.43
CA THR A 191 25.77 24.59 -4.57
C THR A 191 26.29 24.79 -6.00
N ILE A 192 25.54 24.41 -7.03
CA ILE A 192 25.94 24.59 -8.44
C ILE A 192 26.15 26.07 -8.74
N ILE A 193 25.18 26.93 -8.39
CA ILE A 193 25.26 28.38 -8.66
C ILE A 193 26.39 29.01 -7.85
N GLY A 194 26.47 28.71 -6.56
CA GLY A 194 27.48 29.29 -5.67
C GLY A 194 28.92 28.86 -6.04
N ILE A 195 29.14 27.59 -6.34
CA ILE A 195 30.46 27.13 -6.82
C ILE A 195 30.81 27.77 -8.15
N LEU A 196 29.88 27.89 -9.11
CA LEU A 196 30.13 28.54 -10.38
C LEU A 196 30.54 30.02 -10.19
N ILE A 197 29.87 30.75 -9.31
CA ILE A 197 30.25 32.13 -8.97
C ILE A 197 31.64 32.16 -8.35
N MET A 198 31.99 31.28 -7.43
CA MET A 198 33.31 31.23 -6.81
C MET A 198 34.41 30.87 -7.82
N MET A 199 34.16 29.93 -8.71
CA MET A 199 35.09 29.55 -9.76
C MET A 199 35.37 30.72 -10.74
N LEU A 200 34.30 31.42 -11.17
CA LEU A 200 34.43 32.60 -12.04
C LEU A 200 35.15 33.75 -11.35
N SER A 201 34.96 33.92 -10.03
CA SER A 201 35.67 34.95 -9.25
C SER A 201 37.17 34.71 -9.09
N ILE A 202 37.60 33.43 -9.14
CA ILE A 202 39.03 33.04 -9.07
C ILE A 202 39.67 33.16 -10.44
N SER A 203 39.14 32.45 -11.44
CA SER A 203 39.69 32.47 -12.81
C SER A 203 38.67 32.01 -13.84
N PRO A 204 38.20 32.91 -14.74
CA PRO A 204 37.33 32.52 -15.83
C PRO A 204 37.91 31.45 -16.75
N LEU A 205 39.26 31.52 -16.99
CA LEU A 205 39.94 30.56 -17.84
C LEU A 205 39.91 29.14 -17.26
N LEU A 206 40.25 28.99 -15.97
CA LEU A 206 40.18 27.71 -15.28
C LEU A 206 38.75 27.18 -15.22
N THR A 207 37.77 28.07 -15.09
CA THR A 207 36.33 27.72 -15.08
C THR A 207 35.95 27.08 -16.41
N VAL A 208 36.36 27.65 -17.55
CA VAL A 208 36.12 27.06 -18.88
C VAL A 208 36.78 25.68 -18.99
N VAL A 209 38.05 25.55 -18.57
CA VAL A 209 38.75 24.26 -18.58
C VAL A 209 38.01 23.20 -17.77
N SER A 210 37.53 23.57 -16.57
CA SER A 210 36.74 22.66 -15.73
C SER A 210 35.40 22.28 -16.37
N LEU A 211 34.67 23.25 -16.93
CA LEU A 211 33.36 23.03 -17.55
C LEU A 211 33.46 22.12 -18.80
N VAL A 212 34.56 22.10 -19.54
CA VAL A 212 34.78 21.20 -20.70
C VAL A 212 34.73 19.73 -20.27
N SER A 213 35.10 19.41 -19.03
CA SER A 213 34.99 18.04 -18.51
C SER A 213 33.56 17.50 -18.43
N LEU A 214 32.56 18.35 -18.29
CA LEU A 214 31.13 17.95 -18.19
C LEU A 214 30.59 17.35 -19.48
N PRO A 215 30.63 18.03 -20.64
CA PRO A 215 30.19 17.42 -21.89
C PRO A 215 30.99 16.18 -22.25
N LEU A 216 32.30 16.16 -21.93
CA LEU A 216 33.12 14.98 -22.14
C LEU A 216 32.63 13.79 -21.31
N THR A 217 32.30 14.01 -20.05
CA THR A 217 31.72 12.99 -19.16
C THR A 217 30.37 12.49 -19.68
N ILE A 218 29.49 13.39 -20.09
CA ILE A 218 28.15 13.02 -20.62
C ILE A 218 28.34 12.20 -21.91
N PHE A 219 29.23 12.62 -22.81
CA PHE A 219 29.48 11.91 -24.07
C PHE A 219 30.04 10.50 -23.83
N ALA A 220 30.98 10.36 -22.88
CA ALA A 220 31.58 9.07 -22.53
C ALA A 220 30.60 8.11 -21.82
N ILE A 221 29.74 8.62 -20.94
CA ILE A 221 28.85 7.79 -20.13
C ILE A 221 27.57 7.39 -20.89
N ARG A 222 27.04 8.24 -21.77
CA ARG A 222 25.79 8.01 -22.50
C ARG A 222 25.68 6.63 -23.19
N PRO A 223 26.68 6.14 -23.96
CA PRO A 223 26.60 4.82 -24.58
C PRO A 223 26.66 3.68 -23.55
N ILE A 224 27.38 3.88 -22.44
CA ILE A 224 27.43 2.90 -21.34
C ILE A 224 26.07 2.78 -20.67
N LEU A 225 25.43 3.91 -20.34
CA LEU A 225 24.09 3.95 -19.74
C LEU A 225 23.05 3.25 -20.64
N LYS A 226 23.06 3.53 -21.95
CA LYS A 226 22.10 2.92 -22.88
C LYS A 226 22.21 1.40 -22.90
N ARG A 227 23.43 0.84 -22.90
CA ARG A 227 23.66 -0.60 -22.86
C ARG A 227 23.34 -1.20 -21.49
N SER A 228 23.76 -0.55 -20.43
CA SER A 228 23.50 -0.96 -19.05
C SER A 228 22.00 -1.07 -18.78
N GLN A 229 21.22 -0.08 -19.23
CA GLN A 229 19.78 -0.08 -19.05
C GLN A 229 19.08 -1.29 -19.68
N GLN A 230 19.55 -1.74 -20.84
CA GLN A 230 19.01 -2.95 -21.48
C GLN A 230 19.26 -4.20 -20.62
N TYR A 231 20.50 -4.39 -20.15
CA TYR A 231 20.82 -5.55 -19.31
C TYR A 231 20.14 -5.50 -17.93
N PHE A 232 19.94 -4.32 -17.35
CA PHE A 232 19.14 -4.19 -16.13
C PHE A 232 17.67 -4.54 -16.37
N SER A 233 17.11 -4.19 -17.52
CA SER A 233 15.74 -4.59 -17.88
C SER A 233 15.63 -6.11 -18.04
N ASP A 234 16.63 -6.75 -18.67
CA ASP A 234 16.67 -8.20 -18.80
C ASP A 234 16.85 -8.89 -17.44
N GLN A 235 17.72 -8.37 -16.58
CA GLN A 235 17.89 -8.85 -15.20
C GLN A 235 16.59 -8.78 -14.41
N GLN A 236 15.89 -7.63 -14.49
CA GLN A 236 14.62 -7.46 -13.77
C GLN A 236 13.52 -8.39 -14.28
N ARG A 237 13.46 -8.60 -15.61
CA ARG A 237 12.54 -9.56 -16.22
C ARG A 237 12.80 -10.98 -15.74
N ASN A 238 14.07 -11.40 -15.74
CA ASN A 238 14.44 -12.75 -15.31
C ASN A 238 14.26 -12.94 -13.80
N LEU A 239 14.49 -11.90 -12.99
CA LEU A 239 14.18 -11.90 -11.55
C LEU A 239 12.67 -12.08 -11.31
N GLY A 240 11.82 -11.39 -12.09
CA GLY A 240 10.37 -11.58 -12.02
C GLY A 240 9.94 -13.00 -12.39
N ARG A 241 10.55 -13.60 -13.44
CA ARG A 241 10.30 -15.00 -13.81
C ARG A 241 10.72 -15.97 -12.70
N LEU A 242 11.90 -15.75 -12.10
CA LEU A 242 12.41 -16.57 -11.01
C LEU A 242 11.49 -16.51 -9.79
N ASN A 243 11.08 -15.30 -9.39
CA ASN A 243 10.16 -15.13 -8.27
C ASN A 243 8.81 -15.81 -8.53
N GLY A 244 8.24 -15.66 -9.74
CA GLY A 244 7.00 -16.37 -10.11
C GLY A 244 7.14 -17.88 -10.05
N HIS A 245 8.27 -18.44 -10.53
CA HIS A 245 8.54 -19.87 -10.44
C HIS A 245 8.66 -20.35 -8.98
N VAL A 246 9.37 -19.58 -8.12
CA VAL A 246 9.50 -19.90 -6.69
C VAL A 246 8.13 -19.87 -5.99
N GLU A 247 7.31 -18.85 -6.26
CA GLU A 247 5.97 -18.71 -5.69
C GLU A 247 5.07 -19.90 -6.13
N GLU A 248 5.10 -20.25 -7.41
CA GLU A 248 4.34 -21.39 -7.96
C GLU A 248 4.77 -22.72 -7.32
N MET A 249 6.07 -23.00 -7.25
CA MET A 249 6.60 -24.23 -6.66
C MET A 249 6.39 -24.29 -5.15
N TYR A 250 6.47 -23.16 -4.45
CA TYR A 250 6.21 -23.09 -3.02
C TYR A 250 4.72 -23.32 -2.71
N THR A 251 3.82 -22.64 -3.42
CA THR A 251 2.37 -22.79 -3.26
C THR A 251 1.90 -24.19 -3.65
N GLY A 252 2.44 -24.71 -4.76
CA GLY A 252 2.15 -26.06 -5.27
C GLY A 252 3.02 -27.17 -4.66
N HIS A 253 3.78 -26.94 -3.57
CA HIS A 253 4.79 -27.88 -3.07
C HIS A 253 4.24 -29.28 -2.78
N ALA A 254 3.05 -29.36 -2.19
CA ALA A 254 2.39 -30.66 -1.93
C ALA A 254 2.11 -31.43 -3.24
N VAL A 255 1.75 -30.74 -4.32
CA VAL A 255 1.50 -31.33 -5.64
C VAL A 255 2.81 -31.79 -6.27
N VAL A 256 3.87 -30.95 -6.23
CA VAL A 256 5.21 -31.31 -6.72
C VAL A 256 5.70 -32.58 -6.04
N LYS A 257 5.54 -32.69 -4.71
CA LYS A 257 5.90 -33.87 -3.91
C LYS A 257 5.06 -35.11 -4.27
N ALA A 258 3.74 -34.92 -4.37
CA ALA A 258 2.83 -36.02 -4.67
C ALA A 258 3.10 -36.69 -6.05
N PHE A 259 3.57 -35.88 -7.02
CA PHE A 259 3.87 -36.36 -8.37
C PHE A 259 5.37 -36.61 -8.66
N GLY A 260 6.25 -36.45 -7.65
CA GLY A 260 7.70 -36.70 -7.78
C GLY A 260 8.37 -35.81 -8.83
N ARG A 261 7.97 -34.52 -8.92
CA ARG A 261 8.45 -33.58 -9.94
C ARG A 261 9.55 -32.64 -9.45
N GLU A 262 10.21 -32.91 -8.31
CA GLU A 262 11.23 -32.07 -7.71
C GLU A 262 12.41 -31.81 -8.63
N GLU A 263 12.92 -32.82 -9.33
CA GLU A 263 14.05 -32.65 -10.25
C GLU A 263 13.70 -31.75 -11.44
N THR A 264 12.45 -31.79 -11.91
CA THR A 264 11.98 -30.92 -12.98
C THR A 264 11.90 -29.47 -12.50
N ALA A 265 11.34 -29.24 -11.31
CA ALA A 265 11.25 -27.92 -10.69
C ALA A 265 12.63 -27.30 -10.45
N VAL A 266 13.60 -28.11 -9.97
CA VAL A 266 14.98 -27.64 -9.75
C VAL A 266 15.65 -27.29 -11.09
N ARG A 267 15.49 -28.09 -12.12
CA ARG A 267 16.06 -27.81 -13.45
C ARG A 267 15.50 -26.53 -14.07
N GLU A 268 14.19 -26.32 -14.00
CA GLU A 268 13.55 -25.10 -14.50
C GLU A 268 14.02 -23.85 -13.71
N PHE A 269 14.19 -24.00 -12.40
CA PHE A 269 14.81 -22.96 -11.56
C PHE A 269 16.22 -22.65 -12.01
N GLU A 270 17.07 -23.67 -12.24
CA GLU A 270 18.46 -23.52 -12.67
C GLU A 270 18.56 -22.78 -14.01
N GLU A 271 17.71 -23.12 -14.99
CA GLU A 271 17.66 -22.46 -16.29
C GLU A 271 17.39 -20.95 -16.16
N VAL A 272 16.35 -20.57 -15.39
CA VAL A 272 16.00 -19.16 -15.17
C VAL A 272 17.08 -18.46 -14.36
N ASN A 273 17.70 -19.13 -13.38
CA ASN A 273 18.76 -18.59 -12.56
C ASN A 273 20.06 -18.33 -13.36
N GLU A 274 20.39 -19.18 -14.32
CA GLU A 274 21.52 -18.98 -15.25
C GLU A 274 21.29 -17.74 -16.13
N GLU A 275 20.07 -17.59 -16.69
CA GLU A 275 19.70 -16.39 -17.46
C GLU A 275 19.80 -15.12 -16.60
N LEU A 276 19.35 -15.18 -15.33
CA LEU A 276 19.45 -14.08 -14.37
C LEU A 276 20.91 -13.75 -14.06
N TYR A 277 21.75 -14.76 -13.82
CA TYR A 277 23.17 -14.61 -13.58
C TYR A 277 23.87 -13.90 -14.75
N ASP A 278 23.62 -14.37 -15.97
CA ASP A 278 24.24 -13.79 -17.17
C ASP A 278 23.81 -12.33 -17.41
N ALA A 279 22.52 -12.03 -17.25
CA ALA A 279 21.99 -10.66 -17.35
C ALA A 279 22.58 -9.77 -16.25
N GLY A 280 22.60 -10.26 -15.01
CA GLY A 280 23.14 -9.54 -13.85
C GLY A 280 24.64 -9.26 -13.99
N ARG A 281 25.43 -10.26 -14.40
CA ARG A 281 26.87 -10.10 -14.63
C ARG A 281 27.15 -9.02 -15.69
N LYS A 282 26.43 -9.04 -16.82
CA LYS A 282 26.58 -8.04 -17.89
C LYS A 282 26.15 -6.65 -17.43
N ALA A 283 25.02 -6.56 -16.69
CA ALA A 283 24.53 -5.31 -16.13
C ALA A 283 25.54 -4.67 -15.16
N GLN A 284 26.06 -5.48 -14.21
CA GLN A 284 27.02 -5.02 -13.20
C GLN A 284 28.37 -4.66 -13.81
N PHE A 285 28.89 -5.45 -14.76
CA PHE A 285 30.14 -5.16 -15.41
C PHE A 285 30.08 -3.84 -16.19
N ILE A 286 29.06 -3.65 -17.02
CA ILE A 286 28.93 -2.44 -17.84
C ILE A 286 28.65 -1.21 -16.97
N SER A 287 27.77 -1.30 -15.98
CA SER A 287 27.53 -0.18 -15.07
C SER A 287 28.74 0.12 -14.19
N GLY A 288 29.50 -0.89 -13.80
CA GLY A 288 30.71 -0.76 -13.01
C GLY A 288 31.82 0.06 -13.69
N ILE A 289 31.81 0.17 -15.03
CA ILE A 289 32.77 1.00 -15.79
C ILE A 289 32.49 2.51 -15.61
N ILE A 290 31.24 2.89 -15.26
CA ILE A 290 30.86 4.31 -15.14
C ILE A 290 31.74 5.04 -14.13
N MET A 291 31.94 4.46 -12.96
CA MET A 291 32.72 5.11 -11.88
C MET A 291 34.22 5.29 -12.22
N PRO A 292 34.93 4.26 -12.68
CA PRO A 292 36.32 4.44 -13.16
C PRO A 292 36.45 5.44 -14.32
N MET A 293 35.49 5.44 -15.26
CA MET A 293 35.50 6.39 -16.37
C MET A 293 35.33 7.84 -15.90
N THR A 294 34.38 8.06 -14.97
CA THR A 294 34.18 9.38 -14.37
C THR A 294 35.42 9.84 -13.59
N MET A 295 36.03 8.93 -12.81
CA MET A 295 37.28 9.23 -12.11
C MET A 295 38.43 9.55 -13.07
N PHE A 296 38.55 8.83 -14.18
CA PHE A 296 39.56 9.07 -15.19
C PHE A 296 39.44 10.47 -15.82
N ILE A 297 38.20 10.85 -16.22
CA ILE A 297 37.91 12.19 -16.76
C ILE A 297 38.16 13.27 -15.71
N GLY A 298 37.75 13.02 -14.46
CA GLY A 298 38.02 13.93 -13.34
C GLY A 298 39.53 14.13 -13.08
N ASN A 299 40.31 13.07 -13.18
CA ASN A 299 41.78 13.15 -13.03
C ASN A 299 42.45 13.90 -14.20
N ILE A 300 41.94 13.75 -15.43
CA ILE A 300 42.41 14.58 -16.56
C ILE A 300 42.11 16.05 -16.28
N SER A 301 40.91 16.38 -15.83
CA SER A 301 40.53 17.75 -15.44
C SER A 301 41.47 18.29 -14.34
N TYR A 302 41.75 17.47 -13.32
CA TYR A 302 42.68 17.81 -12.25
C TYR A 302 44.07 18.15 -12.78
N VAL A 303 44.65 17.33 -13.71
CA VAL A 303 45.93 17.59 -14.32
C VAL A 303 45.93 18.89 -15.13
N LEU A 304 44.88 19.11 -15.94
CA LEU A 304 44.76 20.35 -16.73
C LEU A 304 44.68 21.60 -15.84
N ILE A 305 43.88 21.54 -14.77
CA ILE A 305 43.74 22.64 -13.79
C ILE A 305 45.08 22.89 -13.09
N SER A 306 45.82 21.83 -12.73
CA SER A 306 47.13 21.97 -12.08
C SER A 306 48.19 22.58 -13.02
N VAL A 307 48.25 22.19 -14.29
CA VAL A 307 49.18 22.73 -15.28
C VAL A 307 48.85 24.18 -15.62
N VAL A 308 47.59 24.46 -16.01
CA VAL A 308 47.17 25.81 -16.39
C VAL A 308 47.20 26.74 -15.16
N GLY A 309 46.76 26.25 -14.01
CA GLY A 309 46.82 26.99 -12.74
C GLY A 309 48.27 27.32 -12.34
N GLY A 310 49.20 26.34 -12.48
CA GLY A 310 50.63 26.56 -12.25
C GLY A 310 51.21 27.67 -13.13
N ILE A 311 50.83 27.71 -14.41
CA ILE A 311 51.22 28.78 -15.34
C ILE A 311 50.68 30.14 -14.84
N LEU A 312 49.41 30.20 -14.44
CA LEU A 312 48.78 31.43 -13.93
C LEU A 312 49.40 31.92 -12.62
N VAL A 313 49.86 31.01 -11.75
CA VAL A 313 50.60 31.36 -10.52
C VAL A 313 51.97 31.94 -10.85
N THR A 314 52.71 31.37 -11.80
CA THR A 314 54.00 31.94 -12.24
C THR A 314 53.85 33.33 -12.86
N GLN A 315 52.71 33.60 -13.50
CA GLN A 315 52.31 34.92 -14.00
C GLN A 315 51.74 35.83 -12.91
N ARG A 316 51.66 35.39 -11.65
CA ARG A 316 51.07 36.11 -10.50
C ARG A 316 49.62 36.54 -10.71
N THR A 317 48.87 35.83 -11.57
CA THR A 317 47.46 36.15 -11.84
C THR A 317 46.53 35.57 -10.75
N ILE A 318 46.92 34.42 -10.18
CA ILE A 318 46.23 33.72 -9.08
C ILE A 318 47.24 33.25 -8.04
N SER A 319 46.79 32.95 -6.82
CA SER A 319 47.63 32.40 -5.76
C SER A 319 47.70 30.87 -5.82
N ILE A 320 48.65 30.25 -5.11
CA ILE A 320 48.75 28.80 -5.02
C ILE A 320 47.55 28.19 -4.29
N GLY A 321 47.05 28.89 -3.29
CA GLY A 321 45.83 28.51 -2.58
C GLY A 321 44.58 28.56 -3.46
N ASP A 322 44.57 29.42 -4.49
CA ASP A 322 43.48 29.47 -5.47
C ASP A 322 43.42 28.20 -6.32
N ILE A 323 44.57 27.58 -6.67
CA ILE A 323 44.59 26.29 -7.36
C ILE A 323 43.94 25.23 -6.49
N GLN A 324 44.28 25.16 -5.19
CA GLN A 324 43.72 24.20 -4.26
C GLN A 324 42.22 24.40 -4.08
N ALA A 325 41.77 25.65 -3.91
CA ALA A 325 40.35 25.98 -3.84
C ALA A 325 39.60 25.55 -5.11
N PHE A 326 40.22 25.83 -6.30
CA PHE A 326 39.63 25.50 -7.59
C PHE A 326 39.47 23.99 -7.80
N ILE A 327 40.48 23.20 -7.44
CA ILE A 327 40.44 21.72 -7.49
C ILE A 327 39.29 21.21 -6.63
N THR A 328 39.13 21.76 -5.41
CA THR A 328 38.07 21.38 -4.50
C THR A 328 36.68 21.75 -5.07
N TYR A 329 36.54 22.93 -5.63
CA TYR A 329 35.27 23.34 -6.28
C TYR A 329 34.93 22.48 -7.48
N THR A 330 35.91 22.11 -8.31
CA THR A 330 35.70 21.22 -9.47
C THR A 330 35.16 19.85 -9.05
N ARG A 331 35.68 19.28 -7.95
CA ARG A 331 35.17 18.02 -7.38
C ARG A 331 33.77 18.18 -6.81
N GLN A 332 33.50 19.27 -6.07
CA GLN A 332 32.20 19.53 -5.47
C GLN A 332 31.12 19.90 -6.48
N PHE A 333 31.47 20.36 -7.69
CA PHE A 333 30.53 20.77 -8.73
C PHE A 333 29.84 19.59 -9.43
N THR A 334 30.53 18.46 -9.56
CA THR A 334 30.00 17.29 -10.30
C THR A 334 28.92 16.53 -9.51
N GLN A 335 29.07 16.43 -8.21
CA GLN A 335 28.16 15.66 -7.35
C GLN A 335 26.70 16.18 -7.37
N PRO A 336 26.42 17.49 -7.20
CA PRO A 336 25.05 18.02 -7.24
C PRO A 336 24.34 17.81 -8.58
N ILE A 337 25.08 17.79 -9.69
CA ILE A 337 24.53 17.55 -11.03
C ILE A 337 23.96 16.12 -11.09
N THR A 338 24.71 15.13 -10.62
CA THR A 338 24.27 13.74 -10.57
C THR A 338 23.08 13.56 -9.61
N GLN A 339 23.12 14.22 -8.46
CA GLN A 339 22.02 14.20 -7.49
C GLN A 339 20.72 14.79 -8.08
N THR A 340 20.81 15.91 -8.81
CA THR A 340 19.63 16.54 -9.45
C THR A 340 18.97 15.60 -10.46
N ALA A 341 19.77 14.86 -11.23
CA ALA A 341 19.23 13.87 -12.17
C ALA A 341 18.49 12.72 -11.44
N ASN A 342 19.04 12.24 -10.33
CA ASN A 342 18.42 11.20 -9.52
C ASN A 342 17.11 11.70 -8.86
N ILE A 343 17.10 12.93 -8.35
CA ILE A 343 15.93 13.56 -7.74
C ILE A 343 14.77 13.64 -8.74
N ALA A 344 15.04 13.95 -10.03
CA ALA A 344 14.00 14.01 -11.04
C ALA A 344 13.26 12.66 -11.20
N ASN A 345 13.99 11.54 -11.17
CA ASN A 345 13.41 10.19 -11.22
C ASN A 345 12.59 9.88 -9.95
N ILE A 346 13.14 10.20 -8.78
CA ILE A 346 12.44 9.98 -7.49
C ILE A 346 11.15 10.79 -7.43
N VAL A 347 11.18 12.07 -7.83
CA VAL A 347 9.99 12.93 -7.89
C VAL A 347 8.95 12.34 -8.85
N GLN A 348 9.36 11.82 -10.00
CA GLN A 348 8.43 11.17 -10.94
C GLN A 348 7.74 9.95 -10.30
N SER A 349 8.47 9.08 -9.63
CA SER A 349 7.91 7.91 -8.93
C SER A 349 6.99 8.33 -7.78
N THR A 350 7.37 9.38 -7.04
CA THR A 350 6.56 9.92 -5.95
C THR A 350 5.26 10.53 -6.43
N VAL A 351 5.29 11.23 -7.58
CA VAL A 351 4.06 11.77 -8.17
C VAL A 351 3.15 10.64 -8.65
N ALA A 352 3.69 9.53 -9.17
CA ALA A 352 2.88 8.35 -9.50
C ALA A 352 2.26 7.70 -8.26
N ALA A 353 3.00 7.59 -7.16
CA ALA A 353 2.48 7.12 -5.87
C ALA A 353 1.38 8.06 -5.33
N ALA A 354 1.62 9.37 -5.38
CA ALA A 354 0.61 10.36 -4.98
C ALA A 354 -0.65 10.30 -5.85
N GLU A 355 -0.51 10.02 -7.15
CA GLU A 355 -1.65 9.84 -8.07
C GLU A 355 -2.54 8.68 -7.61
N ARG A 356 -1.96 7.52 -7.27
CA ARG A 356 -2.71 6.36 -6.74
C ARG A 356 -3.40 6.65 -5.39
N VAL A 357 -2.73 7.39 -4.50
CA VAL A 357 -3.35 7.83 -3.23
C VAL A 357 -4.50 8.79 -3.50
N PHE A 358 -4.35 9.74 -4.43
CA PHE A 358 -5.40 10.68 -4.76
C PHE A 358 -6.55 10.05 -5.56
N GLU A 359 -6.30 9.05 -6.39
CA GLU A 359 -7.36 8.23 -7.01
C GLU A 359 -8.24 7.60 -5.93
N LEU A 360 -7.65 7.05 -4.86
CA LEU A 360 -8.42 6.51 -3.74
C LEU A 360 -9.23 7.60 -3.01
N LEU A 361 -8.65 8.76 -2.78
CA LEU A 361 -9.35 9.88 -2.14
C LEU A 361 -10.48 10.46 -2.99
N ASP A 362 -10.42 10.30 -4.31
CA ASP A 362 -11.41 10.80 -5.27
C ASP A 362 -12.51 9.78 -5.59
N GLU A 363 -12.38 8.52 -5.12
CA GLU A 363 -13.43 7.50 -5.30
C GLU A 363 -14.77 7.99 -4.74
N GLU A 364 -15.85 7.52 -5.35
CA GLU A 364 -17.21 7.85 -4.88
C GLU A 364 -17.48 7.24 -3.51
N GLU A 365 -17.95 8.06 -2.58
CA GLU A 365 -18.37 7.62 -1.25
C GLU A 365 -19.77 7.01 -1.30
N GLU A 366 -20.13 6.20 -0.29
CA GLU A 366 -21.52 5.78 -0.10
C GLU A 366 -22.46 6.99 -0.14
N VAL A 367 -23.63 6.80 -0.75
CA VAL A 367 -24.68 7.83 -0.78
C VAL A 367 -24.99 8.26 0.64
N LYS A 368 -25.01 9.56 0.91
CA LYS A 368 -25.31 10.08 2.25
C LYS A 368 -26.70 9.65 2.69
N ASP A 369 -26.81 9.19 3.94
CA ASP A 369 -28.10 8.82 4.50
C ASP A 369 -29.02 10.02 4.59
N VAL A 370 -30.22 9.87 4.02
CA VAL A 370 -31.32 10.82 4.19
C VAL A 370 -32.23 10.23 5.26
N THR A 371 -31.90 10.50 6.54
CA THR A 371 -32.68 9.97 7.66
C THR A 371 -33.99 10.79 7.80
N THR A 372 -35.06 10.24 7.28
CA THR A 372 -36.42 10.79 7.49
C THR A 372 -37.22 10.00 8.52
N TYR A 373 -36.73 8.80 8.84
CA TYR A 373 -37.40 7.89 9.77
C TYR A 373 -36.37 7.19 10.68
N ARG A 374 -36.67 7.17 12.00
CA ARG A 374 -35.91 6.40 12.98
C ARG A 374 -36.73 5.21 13.43
N LEU A 375 -36.20 4.00 13.29
CA LEU A 375 -36.85 2.77 13.73
C LEU A 375 -36.57 2.56 15.23
N GLU A 376 -37.55 2.79 16.09
CA GLU A 376 -37.37 2.61 17.54
C GLU A 376 -37.33 1.12 17.94
N ARG A 377 -38.13 0.26 17.28
CA ARG A 377 -38.12 -1.18 17.46
C ARG A 377 -38.62 -1.84 16.17
N ALA A 378 -37.82 -2.70 15.58
CA ALA A 378 -38.21 -3.47 14.40
C ALA A 378 -39.04 -4.70 14.83
N GLU A 379 -40.14 -4.97 14.13
CA GLU A 379 -40.92 -6.19 14.24
C GLU A 379 -40.34 -7.31 13.37
N GLY A 380 -39.79 -6.94 12.22
CA GLY A 380 -39.09 -7.84 11.33
C GLY A 380 -39.88 -8.29 10.11
N ASN A 381 -40.90 -7.52 9.69
CA ASN A 381 -41.54 -7.74 8.38
C ASN A 381 -40.63 -7.21 7.28
N VAL A 382 -40.45 -7.97 6.20
CA VAL A 382 -39.61 -7.59 5.06
C VAL A 382 -40.39 -7.78 3.76
N THR A 383 -40.48 -6.70 2.95
CA THR A 383 -41.19 -6.74 1.67
C THR A 383 -40.28 -6.21 0.55
N PHE A 384 -40.17 -6.96 -0.53
CA PHE A 384 -39.53 -6.54 -1.77
C PHE A 384 -40.63 -6.19 -2.79
N ARG A 385 -40.55 -5.04 -3.41
CA ARG A 385 -41.48 -4.58 -4.45
C ARG A 385 -40.77 -4.16 -5.68
N HIS A 386 -40.97 -4.90 -6.77
CA HIS A 386 -40.43 -4.64 -8.08
C HIS A 386 -38.93 -4.35 -8.06
N VAL A 387 -38.16 -5.12 -7.28
CA VAL A 387 -36.74 -4.88 -7.04
C VAL A 387 -35.92 -5.30 -8.26
N ASP A 388 -35.17 -4.32 -8.79
CA ASP A 388 -34.20 -4.50 -9.85
C ASP A 388 -32.78 -4.18 -9.33
N PHE A 389 -31.82 -5.03 -9.66
CA PHE A 389 -30.42 -4.81 -9.30
C PHE A 389 -29.44 -5.49 -10.25
N GLY A 390 -28.31 -4.82 -10.50
CA GLY A 390 -27.13 -5.37 -11.19
C GLY A 390 -25.84 -4.70 -10.70
N TYR A 391 -24.76 -5.47 -10.65
CA TYR A 391 -23.43 -4.93 -10.28
C TYR A 391 -22.81 -4.03 -11.37
N GLY A 392 -23.29 -4.14 -12.62
CA GLY A 392 -22.89 -3.37 -13.80
C GLY A 392 -24.09 -2.86 -14.57
N GLU A 393 -23.96 -2.82 -15.91
CA GLU A 393 -25.04 -2.39 -16.81
C GLU A 393 -26.15 -3.45 -16.92
N ASP A 394 -25.80 -4.72 -16.80
CA ASP A 394 -26.74 -5.84 -16.87
C ASP A 394 -27.42 -6.09 -15.53
N LEU A 395 -28.75 -6.23 -15.55
CA LEU A 395 -29.53 -6.56 -14.35
C LEU A 395 -29.36 -8.05 -14.01
N LEU A 396 -28.94 -8.32 -12.77
CA LEU A 396 -28.91 -9.68 -12.20
C LEU A 396 -30.25 -10.05 -11.58
N ILE A 397 -30.85 -9.17 -10.78
CA ILE A 397 -32.16 -9.35 -10.19
C ILE A 397 -33.16 -8.48 -10.98
N GLN A 398 -34.30 -9.05 -11.38
CA GLN A 398 -35.31 -8.38 -12.20
C GLN A 398 -36.69 -8.61 -11.62
N ASP A 399 -37.41 -7.53 -11.38
CA ASP A 399 -38.83 -7.50 -10.92
C ASP A 399 -39.11 -8.44 -9.74
N MET A 400 -38.20 -8.44 -8.77
CA MET A 400 -38.35 -9.32 -7.59
C MET A 400 -39.41 -8.82 -6.65
N ASN A 401 -40.39 -9.68 -6.34
CA ASN A 401 -41.45 -9.43 -5.40
C ASN A 401 -41.47 -10.53 -4.34
N LEU A 402 -41.48 -10.14 -3.05
CA LEU A 402 -41.44 -11.06 -1.91
C LEU A 402 -42.02 -10.38 -0.68
N ASP A 403 -42.89 -11.09 0.03
CA ASP A 403 -43.41 -10.68 1.35
C ASP A 403 -43.02 -11.73 2.41
N VAL A 404 -42.32 -11.29 3.45
CA VAL A 404 -41.91 -12.11 4.60
C VAL A 404 -42.46 -11.51 5.87
N LEU A 405 -43.23 -12.31 6.60
CA LEU A 405 -43.85 -11.89 7.86
C LEU A 405 -42.89 -12.10 9.05
N THR A 406 -43.12 -11.35 10.10
CA THR A 406 -42.41 -11.48 11.37
C THR A 406 -42.35 -12.92 11.84
N GLY A 407 -41.17 -13.40 12.19
CA GLY A 407 -40.95 -14.74 12.75
C GLY A 407 -40.87 -15.86 11.72
N GLN A 408 -41.05 -15.58 10.42
CA GLN A 408 -40.88 -16.58 9.36
C GLN A 408 -39.42 -16.92 9.09
N THR A 409 -39.15 -18.18 8.83
CA THR A 409 -37.88 -18.69 8.31
C THR A 409 -37.96 -18.85 6.79
N VAL A 410 -37.15 -18.10 6.06
CA VAL A 410 -37.07 -18.12 4.60
C VAL A 410 -35.80 -18.85 4.18
N ALA A 411 -35.93 -20.02 3.55
CA ALA A 411 -34.79 -20.74 2.95
C ALA A 411 -34.57 -20.28 1.50
N ILE A 412 -33.36 -19.80 1.19
CA ILE A 412 -32.97 -19.38 -0.15
C ILE A 412 -32.15 -20.50 -0.77
N VAL A 413 -32.67 -21.11 -1.84
CA VAL A 413 -32.05 -22.24 -2.54
C VAL A 413 -31.81 -21.92 -4.02
N GLY A 414 -30.86 -22.58 -4.64
CA GLY A 414 -30.51 -22.41 -6.07
C GLY A 414 -29.05 -22.70 -6.36
N PRO A 415 -28.67 -22.84 -7.61
CA PRO A 415 -27.30 -23.12 -8.02
C PRO A 415 -26.32 -21.98 -7.64
N THR A 416 -25.03 -22.27 -7.73
CA THR A 416 -24.00 -21.21 -7.55
C THR A 416 -24.19 -20.14 -8.63
N GLY A 417 -24.13 -18.87 -8.23
CA GLY A 417 -24.37 -17.75 -9.14
C GLY A 417 -25.85 -17.36 -9.32
N ALA A 418 -26.79 -18.03 -8.65
CA ALA A 418 -28.22 -17.72 -8.75
C ALA A 418 -28.63 -16.37 -8.14
N GLY A 419 -27.73 -15.64 -7.43
CA GLY A 419 -28.03 -14.34 -6.82
C GLY A 419 -28.38 -14.41 -5.33
N LYS A 420 -28.20 -15.55 -4.65
CA LYS A 420 -28.54 -15.73 -3.22
C LYS A 420 -27.80 -14.73 -2.30
N THR A 421 -26.48 -14.61 -2.44
CA THR A 421 -25.67 -13.66 -1.67
C THR A 421 -26.00 -12.20 -2.04
N THR A 422 -26.36 -11.95 -3.31
CA THR A 422 -26.78 -10.63 -3.76
C THR A 422 -28.05 -10.16 -3.04
N LEU A 423 -29.03 -11.04 -2.84
CA LEU A 423 -30.23 -10.72 -2.08
C LEU A 423 -29.90 -10.24 -0.66
N ILE A 424 -28.97 -10.94 0.01
CA ILE A 424 -28.50 -10.57 1.36
C ILE A 424 -27.80 -9.20 1.34
N ASN A 425 -26.96 -8.97 0.35
CA ASN A 425 -26.25 -7.68 0.20
C ASN A 425 -27.23 -6.51 0.02
N LEU A 426 -28.34 -6.74 -0.67
CA LEU A 426 -29.40 -5.74 -0.85
C LEU A 426 -30.19 -5.50 0.45
N LEU A 427 -30.52 -6.54 1.21
CA LEU A 427 -31.15 -6.42 2.53
C LEU A 427 -30.32 -5.56 3.48
N MET A 428 -29.01 -5.76 3.51
CA MET A 428 -28.06 -5.00 4.34
C MET A 428 -27.75 -3.61 3.77
N ARG A 429 -28.31 -3.29 2.60
CA ARG A 429 -28.00 -2.06 1.85
C ARG A 429 -26.49 -1.84 1.70
N PHE A 430 -25.76 -2.91 1.35
CA PHE A 430 -24.35 -2.81 0.91
C PHE A 430 -24.26 -2.28 -0.52
N TYR A 431 -25.35 -2.43 -1.28
CA TYR A 431 -25.53 -1.91 -2.61
C TYR A 431 -26.86 -1.19 -2.72
N GLU A 432 -26.93 -0.13 -3.51
CA GLU A 432 -28.17 0.58 -3.81
C GLU A 432 -28.94 -0.12 -4.96
N LEU A 433 -30.27 -0.09 -4.91
CA LEU A 433 -31.13 -0.68 -5.93
C LEU A 433 -31.09 0.11 -7.24
N ASN A 434 -31.21 -0.57 -8.37
CA ASN A 434 -31.44 0.07 -9.67
C ASN A 434 -32.93 0.47 -9.86
N GLY A 435 -33.85 -0.30 -9.25
CA GLY A 435 -35.30 -0.04 -9.27
C GLY A 435 -36.03 -0.70 -8.12
N GLY A 436 -37.29 -0.32 -7.91
CA GLY A 436 -38.12 -0.87 -6.84
C GLY A 436 -37.77 -0.36 -5.44
N GLU A 437 -38.26 -1.08 -4.42
CA GLU A 437 -38.04 -0.75 -3.01
C GLU A 437 -37.97 -1.99 -2.13
N ILE A 438 -37.18 -1.92 -1.05
CA ILE A 438 -37.17 -2.90 0.05
C ILE A 438 -37.71 -2.22 1.30
N LEU A 439 -38.81 -2.76 1.83
CA LEU A 439 -39.48 -2.23 3.00
C LEU A 439 -39.13 -3.08 4.21
N ILE A 440 -38.80 -2.43 5.33
CA ILE A 440 -38.69 -3.04 6.65
C ILE A 440 -39.81 -2.45 7.48
N ASP A 441 -40.71 -3.33 7.97
CA ASP A 441 -41.94 -2.95 8.70
C ASP A 441 -42.73 -1.85 7.95
N GLY A 442 -42.86 -1.99 6.62
CA GLY A 442 -43.58 -1.09 5.73
C GLY A 442 -42.90 0.24 5.44
N LYS A 443 -41.63 0.43 5.83
CA LYS A 443 -40.82 1.62 5.55
C LYS A 443 -39.67 1.31 4.63
N ASP A 444 -39.46 2.16 3.61
CA ASP A 444 -38.35 2.01 2.66
C ASP A 444 -37.01 2.09 3.40
N SER A 445 -36.15 1.09 3.17
CA SER A 445 -34.81 0.99 3.73
C SER A 445 -33.93 2.22 3.40
N ARG A 446 -34.21 2.93 2.31
CA ARG A 446 -33.49 4.15 1.90
C ARG A 446 -33.84 5.38 2.76
N GLN A 447 -34.97 5.36 3.48
CA GLN A 447 -35.42 6.43 4.38
C GLN A 447 -34.84 6.28 5.80
N MET A 448 -34.17 5.17 6.09
CA MET A 448 -33.46 4.91 7.35
C MET A 448 -31.97 5.23 7.21
N SER A 449 -31.28 5.53 8.33
CA SER A 449 -29.82 5.51 8.31
C SER A 449 -29.35 4.07 8.12
N ARG A 450 -28.20 3.87 7.43
CA ARG A 450 -27.60 2.54 7.33
C ARG A 450 -27.26 1.94 8.69
N HIS A 451 -26.89 2.80 9.64
CA HIS A 451 -26.66 2.39 11.03
C HIS A 451 -27.92 1.78 11.65
N ASP A 452 -29.06 2.46 11.61
CA ASP A 452 -30.32 1.95 12.20
C ASP A 452 -30.79 0.71 11.43
N LEU A 453 -30.73 0.72 10.09
CA LEU A 453 -31.08 -0.42 9.26
C LEU A 453 -30.25 -1.66 9.63
N ARG A 454 -28.91 -1.53 9.62
CA ARG A 454 -28.00 -2.66 9.90
C ARG A 454 -28.11 -3.19 11.33
N HIS A 455 -28.54 -2.37 12.29
CA HIS A 455 -28.85 -2.80 13.67
C HIS A 455 -30.08 -3.70 13.76
N THR A 456 -30.96 -3.68 12.76
CA THR A 456 -32.12 -4.60 12.73
C THR A 456 -31.75 -6.02 12.29
N PHE A 457 -30.55 -6.19 11.76
CA PHE A 457 -30.05 -7.46 11.24
C PHE A 457 -28.92 -8.05 12.10
N GLY A 458 -28.96 -9.36 12.29
CA GLY A 458 -27.81 -10.14 12.75
C GLY A 458 -27.32 -11.03 11.62
N MET A 459 -26.03 -11.20 11.50
CA MET A 459 -25.43 -11.91 10.37
C MET A 459 -24.46 -12.97 10.84
N VAL A 460 -24.61 -14.18 10.35
CA VAL A 460 -23.65 -15.28 10.49
C VAL A 460 -23.27 -15.73 9.09
N LEU A 461 -22.05 -15.38 8.66
CA LEU A 461 -21.53 -15.67 7.32
C LEU A 461 -20.85 -17.03 7.26
N GLN A 462 -20.71 -17.55 6.04
CA GLN A 462 -19.92 -18.75 5.72
C GLN A 462 -18.45 -18.54 6.13
N ASP A 463 -17.86 -17.43 5.71
CA ASP A 463 -16.49 -17.06 6.09
C ASP A 463 -16.50 -16.36 7.45
N THR A 464 -16.09 -17.11 8.47
CA THR A 464 -16.04 -16.62 9.85
C THR A 464 -14.84 -15.71 10.05
N TRP A 465 -15.11 -14.40 10.28
CA TRP A 465 -14.06 -13.43 10.61
C TRP A 465 -14.03 -13.12 12.11
N LEU A 466 -12.85 -13.30 12.72
CA LEU A 466 -12.58 -12.93 14.10
C LEU A 466 -11.42 -11.91 14.13
N PHE A 467 -11.56 -10.91 14.98
CA PHE A 467 -10.56 -9.87 15.17
C PHE A 467 -9.44 -10.37 16.07
N ASN A 468 -8.22 -9.85 15.86
CA ASN A 468 -7.12 -10.03 16.80
C ASN A 468 -7.52 -9.42 18.15
N GLY A 469 -7.52 -10.24 19.20
CA GLY A 469 -8.00 -9.87 20.54
C GLY A 469 -8.50 -11.09 21.30
N THR A 470 -9.09 -10.87 22.47
CA THR A 470 -9.60 -11.96 23.28
C THR A 470 -10.88 -12.56 22.70
N ILE A 471 -11.22 -13.80 23.11
CA ILE A 471 -12.53 -14.41 22.79
C ILE A 471 -13.65 -13.53 23.34
N ARG A 472 -13.48 -12.98 24.53
CA ARG A 472 -14.42 -12.02 25.16
C ARG A 472 -14.68 -10.84 24.25
N ASP A 473 -13.63 -10.17 23.74
CA ASP A 473 -13.77 -9.00 22.86
C ASP A 473 -14.47 -9.35 21.54
N ASN A 474 -14.16 -10.52 21.00
CA ASN A 474 -14.79 -11.01 19.77
C ASN A 474 -16.30 -11.27 19.93
N ILE A 475 -16.74 -11.80 21.06
CA ILE A 475 -18.18 -11.95 21.34
C ILE A 475 -18.82 -10.59 21.65
N ALA A 476 -18.16 -9.77 22.50
CA ALA A 476 -18.62 -8.45 22.89
C ALA A 476 -18.77 -7.47 21.72
N TYR A 477 -18.11 -7.75 20.57
CA TYR A 477 -18.26 -6.96 19.34
C TYR A 477 -19.73 -6.84 18.87
N GLY A 478 -20.59 -7.82 19.20
CA GLY A 478 -22.01 -7.79 18.87
C GLY A 478 -22.83 -6.72 19.62
N LYS A 479 -22.33 -6.18 20.75
CA LYS A 479 -23.05 -5.18 21.54
C LYS A 479 -22.08 -4.28 22.29
N THR A 480 -22.07 -2.99 21.96
CA THR A 480 -21.26 -1.99 22.66
C THR A 480 -21.64 -1.92 24.15
N GLY A 481 -20.65 -2.02 25.05
CA GLY A 481 -20.86 -1.98 26.49
C GLY A 481 -21.48 -3.25 27.09
N ALA A 482 -21.37 -4.39 26.40
CA ALA A 482 -21.83 -5.68 26.91
C ALA A 482 -21.14 -6.02 28.24
N THR A 483 -21.93 -6.49 29.21
CA THR A 483 -21.43 -6.99 30.50
C THR A 483 -20.83 -8.38 30.33
N GLU A 484 -19.90 -8.76 31.22
CA GLU A 484 -19.32 -10.10 31.22
C GLU A 484 -20.40 -11.21 31.30
N MET A 485 -21.47 -10.98 32.08
CA MET A 485 -22.56 -11.94 32.21
C MET A 485 -23.31 -12.10 30.89
N GLU A 486 -23.55 -11.03 30.15
CA GLU A 486 -24.18 -11.08 28.82
C GLU A 486 -23.33 -11.86 27.82
N VAL A 487 -22.02 -11.62 27.81
CA VAL A 487 -21.06 -12.35 26.97
C VAL A 487 -21.06 -13.85 27.27
N VAL A 488 -20.99 -14.23 28.55
CA VAL A 488 -21.04 -15.63 28.98
C VAL A 488 -22.39 -16.28 28.64
N ASN A 489 -23.51 -15.58 28.81
CA ASN A 489 -24.83 -16.10 28.46
C ASN A 489 -24.99 -16.29 26.95
N ALA A 490 -24.48 -15.36 26.14
CA ALA A 490 -24.46 -15.50 24.68
C ALA A 490 -23.62 -16.72 24.24
N ALA A 491 -22.44 -16.90 24.84
CA ALA A 491 -21.58 -18.06 24.59
C ALA A 491 -22.25 -19.39 24.97
N LYS A 492 -22.97 -19.43 26.10
CA LYS A 492 -23.74 -20.61 26.51
C LYS A 492 -24.87 -20.93 25.53
N THR A 493 -25.62 -19.91 25.09
CA THR A 493 -26.69 -20.06 24.11
C THR A 493 -26.17 -20.60 22.78
N ALA A 494 -25.01 -20.12 22.36
CA ALA A 494 -24.30 -20.56 21.13
C ALA A 494 -23.50 -21.87 21.31
N HIS A 495 -23.61 -22.56 22.47
CA HIS A 495 -22.82 -23.75 22.79
C HIS A 495 -21.28 -23.55 22.74
N ALA A 496 -20.79 -22.30 22.82
CA ALA A 496 -19.37 -21.96 22.81
C ALA A 496 -18.71 -22.06 24.22
N ASP A 497 -19.45 -21.80 25.31
CA ASP A 497 -18.92 -21.74 26.69
C ASP A 497 -18.13 -23.00 27.09
N SER A 498 -18.56 -24.18 26.65
CA SER A 498 -17.93 -25.46 27.02
C SER A 498 -16.49 -25.54 26.49
N PHE A 499 -16.23 -25.22 25.23
CA PHE A 499 -14.90 -25.26 24.68
C PHE A 499 -14.04 -24.08 25.18
N ILE A 500 -14.63 -22.88 25.34
CA ILE A 500 -13.92 -21.71 25.86
C ILE A 500 -13.29 -22.03 27.22
N ARG A 501 -14.04 -22.68 28.11
CA ARG A 501 -13.56 -23.08 29.45
C ARG A 501 -12.47 -24.16 29.44
N THR A 502 -12.29 -24.88 28.33
CA THR A 502 -11.18 -25.83 28.18
C THR A 502 -9.87 -25.18 27.77
N LEU A 503 -9.90 -23.94 27.32
CA LEU A 503 -8.70 -23.19 26.97
C LEU A 503 -7.99 -22.70 28.25
N PRO A 504 -6.65 -22.59 28.22
CA PRO A 504 -5.88 -22.19 29.41
C PRO A 504 -6.34 -20.86 30.03
N ASP A 505 -6.61 -19.86 29.18
CA ASP A 505 -7.02 -18.52 29.62
C ASP A 505 -8.54 -18.28 29.46
N GLY A 506 -9.33 -19.31 29.11
CA GLY A 506 -10.78 -19.23 28.96
C GLY A 506 -11.21 -18.10 28.02
N TYR A 507 -12.08 -17.20 28.50
CA TYR A 507 -12.58 -16.05 27.72
C TYR A 507 -11.50 -15.01 27.39
N ASP A 508 -10.39 -14.99 28.13
CA ASP A 508 -9.27 -14.07 27.92
C ASP A 508 -8.21 -14.66 26.97
N THR A 509 -8.45 -15.84 26.41
CA THR A 509 -7.61 -16.43 25.36
C THR A 509 -7.53 -15.49 24.17
N VAL A 510 -6.31 -15.08 23.81
CA VAL A 510 -6.04 -14.22 22.66
C VAL A 510 -6.04 -15.04 21.38
N LEU A 511 -6.84 -14.61 20.41
CA LEU A 511 -6.87 -15.16 19.06
C LEU A 511 -5.77 -14.51 18.24
N ASN A 512 -4.99 -15.31 17.47
CA ASN A 512 -4.01 -14.77 16.53
C ASN A 512 -4.72 -14.19 15.28
N GLU A 513 -3.97 -13.53 14.40
CA GLU A 513 -4.51 -12.83 13.22
C GLU A 513 -5.41 -13.70 12.32
N GLU A 514 -5.10 -15.01 12.22
CA GLU A 514 -5.89 -15.97 11.43
C GLU A 514 -6.79 -16.84 12.31
N ALA A 515 -6.78 -16.63 13.64
CA ALA A 515 -7.46 -17.45 14.65
C ALA A 515 -7.17 -18.96 14.49
N ASN A 516 -5.92 -19.32 14.07
CA ASN A 516 -5.53 -20.71 13.81
C ASN A 516 -5.36 -21.54 15.10
N ASN A 517 -5.41 -20.90 16.26
CA ASN A 517 -5.35 -21.53 17.57
C ASN A 517 -6.70 -22.13 18.03
N ILE A 518 -7.76 -21.99 17.22
CA ILE A 518 -9.06 -22.64 17.41
C ILE A 518 -9.56 -23.25 16.11
N SER A 519 -10.43 -24.31 16.21
CA SER A 519 -10.98 -24.98 15.02
C SER A 519 -11.99 -24.11 14.26
N GLN A 520 -12.24 -24.45 12.99
CA GLN A 520 -13.23 -23.74 12.16
C GLN A 520 -14.64 -23.77 12.76
N GLY A 521 -15.04 -24.90 13.34
CA GLY A 521 -16.33 -25.00 14.03
C GLY A 521 -16.38 -24.12 15.30
N GLN A 522 -15.28 -24.02 16.06
CA GLN A 522 -15.20 -23.13 17.21
C GLN A 522 -15.29 -21.65 16.80
N LYS A 523 -14.63 -21.25 15.68
CA LYS A 523 -14.80 -19.91 15.10
C LYS A 523 -16.28 -19.61 14.80
N GLN A 524 -16.99 -20.56 14.21
CA GLN A 524 -18.40 -20.41 13.86
C GLN A 524 -19.27 -20.27 15.10
N LEU A 525 -19.03 -21.05 16.17
CA LEU A 525 -19.76 -20.89 17.44
C LEU A 525 -19.53 -19.51 18.07
N LEU A 526 -18.32 -18.91 17.94
CA LEU A 526 -18.04 -17.55 18.41
C LEU A 526 -18.81 -16.49 17.60
N THR A 527 -18.91 -16.65 16.28
CA THR A 527 -19.69 -15.72 15.44
C THR A 527 -21.18 -15.84 15.72
N ILE A 528 -21.70 -17.04 16.00
CA ILE A 528 -23.07 -17.24 16.47
C ILE A 528 -23.26 -16.56 17.85
N ALA A 529 -22.32 -16.70 18.79
CA ALA A 529 -22.40 -16.03 20.08
C ALA A 529 -22.45 -14.50 19.93
N ARG A 530 -21.69 -13.91 18.98
CA ARG A 530 -21.75 -12.50 18.61
C ARG A 530 -23.15 -12.10 18.14
N ALA A 531 -23.77 -12.90 17.26
CA ALA A 531 -25.12 -12.66 16.76
C ALA A 531 -26.20 -12.85 17.84
N VAL A 532 -26.06 -13.81 18.77
CA VAL A 532 -26.93 -13.96 19.94
C VAL A 532 -26.88 -12.72 20.83
N LEU A 533 -25.67 -12.19 21.07
CA LEU A 533 -25.46 -11.03 21.92
C LEU A 533 -26.08 -9.75 21.35
N SER A 534 -26.01 -9.56 20.02
CA SER A 534 -26.64 -8.40 19.35
C SER A 534 -28.16 -8.41 19.38
N ASN A 535 -28.79 -9.59 19.51
CA ASN A 535 -30.24 -9.82 19.66
C ASN A 535 -31.11 -9.06 18.65
N PRO A 536 -30.87 -9.15 17.35
CA PRO A 536 -31.64 -8.45 16.32
C PRO A 536 -32.99 -9.15 16.01
N PRO A 537 -33.99 -8.44 15.49
CA PRO A 537 -35.25 -9.03 15.07
C PRO A 537 -35.18 -9.83 13.77
N ILE A 538 -34.20 -9.54 12.90
CA ILE A 538 -34.03 -10.23 11.62
C ILE A 538 -32.64 -10.90 11.59
N MET A 539 -32.58 -12.16 11.18
CA MET A 539 -31.37 -12.94 11.06
C MET A 539 -31.03 -13.24 9.60
N ILE A 540 -29.76 -13.16 9.27
CA ILE A 540 -29.20 -13.60 8.00
C ILE A 540 -28.16 -14.67 8.30
N LEU A 541 -28.37 -15.87 7.74
CA LEU A 541 -27.56 -17.04 8.01
C LEU A 541 -27.06 -17.66 6.72
N ASP A 542 -25.74 -17.90 6.63
CA ASP A 542 -25.13 -18.65 5.52
C ASP A 542 -24.58 -19.97 6.07
N GLU A 543 -25.17 -21.10 5.63
CA GLU A 543 -25.07 -22.41 6.29
C GLU A 543 -23.89 -23.29 5.79
N ALA A 544 -22.87 -22.76 5.14
CA ALA A 544 -21.78 -23.59 4.67
C ALA A 544 -20.85 -24.10 5.80
N THR A 545 -20.94 -25.40 6.12
CA THR A 545 -20.14 -26.07 7.17
C THR A 545 -19.29 -27.22 6.63
N SER A 546 -18.72 -27.08 5.43
CA SER A 546 -18.03 -28.16 4.71
C SER A 546 -16.76 -28.72 5.37
N SER A 547 -16.29 -28.14 6.50
CA SER A 547 -14.98 -28.47 7.10
C SER A 547 -15.04 -28.65 8.62
N VAL A 548 -16.20 -29.06 9.18
CA VAL A 548 -16.41 -29.17 10.62
C VAL A 548 -16.67 -30.63 11.00
N ASP A 549 -16.16 -31.06 12.16
CA ASP A 549 -16.45 -32.41 12.67
C ASP A 549 -17.93 -32.56 13.06
N THR A 550 -18.46 -33.78 12.96
CA THR A 550 -19.90 -34.08 13.17
C THR A 550 -20.44 -33.64 14.52
N ARG A 551 -19.64 -33.70 15.59
CA ARG A 551 -20.08 -33.29 16.93
C ARG A 551 -20.27 -31.78 17.03
N THR A 552 -19.29 -31.02 16.54
CA THR A 552 -19.34 -29.57 16.51
C THR A 552 -20.42 -29.09 15.54
N GLU A 553 -20.63 -29.82 14.45
CA GLU A 553 -21.72 -29.56 13.51
C GLU A 553 -23.10 -29.60 14.15
N ILE A 554 -23.38 -30.63 14.98
CA ILE A 554 -24.63 -30.72 15.75
C ILE A 554 -24.80 -29.52 16.68
N LEU A 555 -23.74 -29.09 17.36
CA LEU A 555 -23.77 -27.91 18.24
C LEU A 555 -24.06 -26.63 17.47
N ILE A 556 -23.47 -26.46 16.30
CA ILE A 556 -23.74 -25.32 15.40
C ILE A 556 -25.20 -25.30 14.99
N GLN A 557 -25.77 -26.45 14.56
CA GLN A 557 -27.19 -26.55 14.18
C GLN A 557 -28.11 -26.19 15.32
N GLN A 558 -27.85 -26.71 16.54
CA GLN A 558 -28.64 -26.37 17.73
C GLN A 558 -28.53 -24.88 18.07
N ALA A 559 -27.34 -24.29 17.94
CA ALA A 559 -27.14 -22.87 18.18
C ALA A 559 -27.88 -22.00 17.14
N MET A 560 -27.84 -22.40 15.86
CA MET A 560 -28.54 -21.72 14.76
C MET A 560 -30.07 -21.79 14.97
N LYS A 561 -30.60 -22.97 15.31
CA LYS A 561 -32.03 -23.13 15.58
C LYS A 561 -32.52 -22.24 16.73
N ARG A 562 -31.73 -22.16 17.82
CA ARG A 562 -32.04 -21.22 18.94
C ARG A 562 -31.93 -19.76 18.52
N LEU A 563 -30.99 -19.45 17.63
CA LEU A 563 -30.80 -18.09 17.13
C LEU A 563 -31.97 -17.63 16.24
N MET A 564 -32.58 -18.54 15.48
CA MET A 564 -33.73 -18.26 14.61
C MET A 564 -35.07 -18.18 15.38
N ASP A 565 -35.18 -18.82 16.54
CA ASP A 565 -36.41 -18.95 17.28
C ASP A 565 -37.04 -17.57 17.61
N GLY A 566 -38.29 -17.37 17.15
CA GLY A 566 -39.05 -16.13 17.32
C GLY A 566 -38.56 -14.93 16.51
N ARG A 567 -37.69 -15.13 15.49
CA ARG A 567 -37.14 -14.06 14.64
C ARG A 567 -37.36 -14.35 13.16
N THR A 568 -37.50 -13.29 12.39
CA THR A 568 -37.50 -13.42 10.92
C THR A 568 -36.10 -13.83 10.45
N SER A 569 -35.98 -14.93 9.70
CA SER A 569 -34.68 -15.50 9.35
C SER A 569 -34.57 -15.76 7.86
N PHE A 570 -33.53 -15.21 7.22
CA PHE A 570 -33.15 -15.51 5.86
C PHE A 570 -31.95 -16.46 5.89
N VAL A 571 -32.10 -17.67 5.35
CA VAL A 571 -31.07 -18.70 5.41
C VAL A 571 -30.68 -19.12 4.00
N ILE A 572 -29.40 -18.93 3.61
CA ILE A 572 -28.84 -19.58 2.43
C ILE A 572 -28.65 -21.06 2.80
N ALA A 573 -29.62 -21.88 2.40
CA ALA A 573 -29.69 -23.24 2.86
C ALA A 573 -28.87 -24.18 1.96
N HIS A 574 -27.89 -24.84 2.58
CA HIS A 574 -27.09 -25.90 2.00
C HIS A 574 -27.42 -27.28 2.60
N ARG A 575 -28.41 -27.33 3.51
CA ARG A 575 -28.81 -28.54 4.23
C ARG A 575 -30.28 -28.82 4.09
N LEU A 576 -30.57 -30.10 3.94
CA LEU A 576 -31.93 -30.57 3.77
C LEU A 576 -32.82 -30.27 4.97
N SER A 577 -32.30 -30.40 6.20
CA SER A 577 -33.07 -30.12 7.42
C SER A 577 -33.56 -28.68 7.48
N THR A 578 -32.70 -27.74 7.15
CA THR A 578 -33.04 -26.30 7.15
C THR A 578 -34.06 -25.97 6.06
N ILE A 579 -33.96 -26.62 4.90
CA ILE A 579 -34.94 -26.43 3.82
C ILE A 579 -36.32 -27.00 4.20
N LYS A 580 -36.37 -28.19 4.80
CA LYS A 580 -37.63 -28.84 5.19
C LYS A 580 -38.35 -28.09 6.31
N ASP A 581 -37.59 -27.52 7.27
CA ASP A 581 -38.13 -26.81 8.43
C ASP A 581 -38.53 -25.34 8.12
N ALA A 582 -38.26 -24.83 6.89
CA ALA A 582 -38.52 -23.45 6.50
C ALA A 582 -40.00 -23.19 6.22
N ASP A 583 -40.51 -22.03 6.68
CA ASP A 583 -41.89 -21.59 6.42
C ASP A 583 -42.09 -21.19 4.95
N LEU A 584 -41.04 -20.68 4.32
CA LEU A 584 -41.03 -20.27 2.93
C LEU A 584 -39.69 -20.65 2.27
N ILE A 585 -39.73 -21.28 1.13
CA ILE A 585 -38.58 -21.60 0.29
C ILE A 585 -38.62 -20.68 -0.93
N LEU A 586 -37.53 -19.95 -1.16
CA LEU A 586 -37.27 -19.16 -2.38
C LEU A 586 -36.32 -19.92 -3.27
N VAL A 587 -36.79 -20.33 -4.43
CA VAL A 587 -35.97 -20.98 -5.43
C VAL A 587 -35.47 -19.94 -6.42
N MET A 588 -34.16 -19.71 -6.43
CA MET A 588 -33.52 -18.71 -7.27
C MET A 588 -32.74 -19.37 -8.41
N ASP A 589 -32.92 -18.84 -9.61
CA ASP A 589 -32.07 -19.15 -10.76
C ASP A 589 -31.84 -17.89 -11.60
N GLN A 590 -30.58 -17.66 -12.00
CA GLN A 590 -30.18 -16.51 -12.81
C GLN A 590 -30.74 -15.15 -12.31
N GLY A 591 -30.73 -14.96 -10.98
CA GLY A 591 -31.18 -13.72 -10.34
C GLY A 591 -32.71 -13.54 -10.22
N ARG A 592 -33.49 -14.53 -10.58
CA ARG A 592 -34.96 -14.51 -10.48
C ARG A 592 -35.44 -15.52 -9.47
N VAL A 593 -36.51 -15.18 -8.76
CA VAL A 593 -37.28 -16.14 -7.99
C VAL A 593 -38.18 -16.89 -8.96
N ILE A 594 -37.85 -18.15 -9.26
CA ILE A 594 -38.57 -18.98 -10.23
C ILE A 594 -39.71 -19.78 -9.56
N GLU A 595 -39.55 -20.13 -8.30
CA GLU A 595 -40.54 -20.83 -7.50
C GLU A 595 -40.51 -20.32 -6.05
N GLN A 596 -41.65 -20.31 -5.39
CA GLN A 596 -41.76 -20.03 -3.96
C GLN A 596 -42.89 -20.85 -3.33
N GLY A 597 -42.68 -21.36 -2.11
CA GLY A 597 -43.65 -22.18 -1.42
C GLY A 597 -43.04 -22.92 -0.24
N THR A 598 -43.82 -23.88 0.33
CA THR A 598 -43.29 -24.82 1.33
C THR A 598 -42.60 -26.01 0.65
N HIS A 599 -41.85 -26.78 1.43
CA HIS A 599 -41.20 -28.01 0.96
C HIS A 599 -42.17 -28.95 0.25
N GLU A 600 -43.34 -29.18 0.88
CA GLU A 600 -44.35 -30.09 0.34
C GLU A 600 -44.97 -29.54 -0.95
N SER A 601 -45.38 -28.29 -0.98
CA SER A 601 -46.00 -27.69 -2.15
C SER A 601 -45.07 -27.61 -3.37
N LEU A 602 -43.79 -27.39 -3.16
CA LEU A 602 -42.81 -27.30 -4.24
C LEU A 602 -42.43 -28.71 -4.79
N LEU A 603 -42.43 -29.74 -3.96
CA LEU A 603 -42.26 -31.12 -4.43
C LEU A 603 -43.48 -31.59 -5.25
N GLU A 604 -44.74 -31.26 -4.76
CA GLU A 604 -45.96 -31.60 -5.50
C GLU A 604 -46.05 -30.90 -6.87
N ALA A 605 -45.49 -29.69 -6.97
CA ALA A 605 -45.45 -28.92 -8.22
C ALA A 605 -44.59 -29.55 -9.30
N GLY A 606 -43.64 -30.41 -8.96
CA GLY A 606 -42.81 -31.15 -9.93
C GLY A 606 -41.86 -30.25 -10.72
N GLY A 607 -41.41 -29.13 -10.14
CA GLY A 607 -40.70 -28.10 -10.83
C GLY A 607 -39.15 -28.14 -10.70
N PHE A 608 -38.54 -26.96 -10.75
CA PHE A 608 -37.08 -26.81 -10.61
C PHE A 608 -36.60 -27.24 -9.23
N TYR A 609 -37.40 -26.95 -8.18
CA TYR A 609 -37.09 -27.35 -6.81
C TYR A 609 -37.01 -28.86 -6.64
N GLU A 610 -37.94 -29.63 -7.21
CA GLU A 610 -37.92 -31.08 -7.14
C GLU A 610 -36.66 -31.64 -7.81
N ASN A 611 -36.29 -31.10 -8.98
CA ASN A 611 -35.07 -31.50 -9.69
C ASN A 611 -33.82 -31.22 -8.86
N LEU A 612 -33.76 -30.02 -8.24
CA LEU A 612 -32.66 -29.62 -7.36
C LEU A 612 -32.58 -30.50 -6.11
N TYR A 613 -33.71 -30.80 -5.52
CA TYR A 613 -33.83 -31.68 -4.37
C TYR A 613 -33.34 -33.10 -4.70
N ASN A 614 -33.82 -33.68 -5.79
CA ASN A 614 -33.46 -35.03 -6.21
C ASN A 614 -31.97 -35.11 -6.56
N SER A 615 -31.39 -34.10 -7.17
CA SER A 615 -29.97 -34.09 -7.55
C SER A 615 -29.00 -33.91 -6.39
N GLN A 616 -29.39 -33.18 -5.34
CA GLN A 616 -28.50 -32.81 -4.24
C GLN A 616 -28.73 -33.62 -2.96
N PHE A 617 -29.93 -34.12 -2.73
CA PHE A 617 -30.35 -34.62 -1.40
C PHE A 617 -30.96 -36.03 -1.43
N ALA A 618 -31.58 -36.47 -2.53
CA ALA A 618 -32.26 -37.76 -2.57
C ALA A 618 -31.33 -38.98 -2.38
N GLU A 619 -30.05 -38.88 -2.80
CA GLU A 619 -29.07 -39.98 -2.58
C GLU A 619 -28.61 -40.09 -1.10
N LYS A 620 -28.84 -39.09 -0.26
CA LYS A 620 -28.42 -39.11 1.17
C LYS A 620 -29.47 -39.68 2.11
N GLU A 621 -30.71 -39.90 1.68
CA GLU A 621 -31.76 -40.52 2.50
C GLU A 621 -31.74 -42.07 2.48
N VAL A 622 -30.86 -42.69 1.69
CA VAL A 622 -30.81 -44.17 1.49
C VAL A 622 -29.72 -44.87 2.33
N VAL A 623 -29.05 -44.14 3.26
CA VAL A 623 -28.04 -44.77 4.15
C VAL A 623 -28.43 -44.65 5.61
#